data_abf893063cc6e32b20462c9b4ad6dcff
#
_entry.id   abf893063cc6e32b20462c9b4ad6dcff
#
_cell.length_a   1.000
_cell.length_b   1.000
_cell.length_c   1.000
_cell.angle_alpha   90.00
_cell.angle_beta   90.00
_cell.angle_gamma   90.00
#
_symmetry.space_group_name_H-M   'P 1'
#
loop_
_entity.id
_entity.type
_entity.pdbx_description
1 polymer ?
#
loop_
_entity_poly.entity_id
_entity_poly.type
_entity_poly.pdbx_seq_one_letter_code
_entity_poly.pdbx_strand_id
1 'polypeptide(L)'
;MSDQMIHLAVDLLGADTPEEELCRGAVRALIGNPALFLHLCGHADVLSAVTAEIGAAEIAGRYEIVDAPVALSNNEDPMQAYQRTDASLCAAMRLAHEGAAGGVITCGATGAVLVTSIMILGKLPRLRPILAVELTNPAGDPLLLLDCGANIDSRPELYPAFAHLGDAYMRCIGCSSPRIALLSNGAEAKKGCEAVKAAHALLAEQPFRFVGNIEATSALRGTADVIVCDGFHGNILLKSIEGSAKAALDEVSARLSAAGLESAAVADILATVRRRYDYNTQGGALLLGVRKPVMKGHGSATGEAIVHMADRLALLCRNRFIERVAETVR
;
A
#
# COMPACT_ATOMS: atom_id res chain seq x y z
N MET A 1 -11.69 8.34 -23.95
CA MET A 1 -12.00 8.10 -22.52
C MET A 1 -11.84 9.43 -21.83
N SER A 2 -12.88 9.93 -21.17
CA SER A 2 -12.91 11.31 -20.62
C SER A 2 -11.73 11.56 -19.69
N ASP A 3 -11.06 12.70 -19.86
CA ASP A 3 -10.05 13.28 -18.96
C ASP A 3 -10.69 13.66 -17.59
N GLN A 4 -11.22 12.67 -16.90
CA GLN A 4 -11.79 12.91 -15.58
C GLN A 4 -10.67 13.06 -14.57
N MET A 5 -10.61 14.21 -13.93
CA MET A 5 -9.70 14.51 -12.83
C MET A 5 -9.88 13.47 -11.72
N ILE A 6 -8.78 12.93 -11.21
CA ILE A 6 -8.77 11.96 -10.13
C ILE A 6 -8.45 12.70 -8.83
N HIS A 7 -9.44 12.78 -7.97
CA HIS A 7 -9.31 13.43 -6.66
C HIS A 7 -8.82 12.43 -5.61
N LEU A 8 -7.75 12.77 -4.88
CA LEU A 8 -7.22 11.99 -3.77
C LEU A 8 -7.07 12.89 -2.54
N ALA A 9 -7.32 12.34 -1.36
CA ALA A 9 -7.05 13.02 -0.09
C ALA A 9 -5.69 12.53 0.46
N VAL A 10 -4.87 13.48 0.92
CA VAL A 10 -3.52 13.20 1.44
C VAL A 10 -3.45 13.71 2.87
N ASP A 11 -3.32 12.78 3.81
CA ASP A 11 -2.98 13.05 5.20
C ASP A 11 -1.47 13.27 5.31
N LEU A 12 -1.06 14.48 5.63
CA LEU A 12 0.34 14.91 5.67
C LEU A 12 0.93 14.94 7.09
N LEU A 13 0.14 14.53 8.09
CA LEU A 13 0.58 14.44 9.48
C LEU A 13 0.68 12.98 9.96
N GLY A 14 1.25 12.82 11.18
CA GLY A 14 1.35 11.50 11.84
C GLY A 14 2.48 10.60 11.33
N ALA A 15 3.33 11.07 10.43
CA ALA A 15 4.59 10.45 10.05
C ALA A 15 5.76 10.92 10.93
N ASP A 16 6.88 10.19 10.92
CA ASP A 16 8.15 10.62 11.51
C ASP A 16 8.84 11.69 10.63
N THR A 17 8.49 11.70 9.34
CA THR A 17 8.99 12.67 8.34
C THR A 17 8.24 13.99 8.47
N PRO A 18 8.95 15.15 8.38
CA PRO A 18 8.32 16.45 8.43
C PRO A 18 7.24 16.65 7.37
N GLU A 19 6.17 17.36 7.75
CA GLU A 19 5.02 17.65 6.89
C GLU A 19 5.42 18.33 5.58
N GLU A 20 6.38 19.25 5.62
CA GLU A 20 6.90 19.96 4.46
C GLU A 20 7.47 19.01 3.41
N GLU A 21 8.21 17.97 3.82
CA GLU A 21 8.78 17.00 2.90
C GLU A 21 7.70 16.12 2.25
N LEU A 22 6.70 15.72 3.01
CA LEU A 22 5.55 14.99 2.46
C LEU A 22 4.73 15.87 1.51
N CYS A 23 4.52 17.13 1.85
CA CYS A 23 3.86 18.11 0.99
C CYS A 23 4.64 18.34 -0.31
N ARG A 24 5.99 18.45 -0.26
CA ARG A 24 6.84 18.50 -1.45
C ARG A 24 6.64 17.27 -2.34
N GLY A 25 6.45 16.11 -1.75
CA GLY A 25 6.09 14.88 -2.47
C GLY A 25 4.73 14.98 -3.18
N ALA A 26 3.73 15.50 -2.49
CA ALA A 26 2.39 15.72 -3.05
C ALA A 26 2.41 16.72 -4.23
N VAL A 27 3.18 17.80 -4.12
CA VAL A 27 3.40 18.74 -5.22
C VAL A 27 4.08 18.08 -6.40
N ARG A 28 5.13 17.27 -6.17
CA ARG A 28 5.79 16.50 -7.24
C ARG A 28 4.83 15.53 -7.93
N ALA A 29 3.93 14.88 -7.18
CA ALA A 29 2.89 14.02 -7.75
C ALA A 29 1.94 14.79 -8.68
N LEU A 30 1.52 16.00 -8.28
CA LEU A 30 0.70 16.89 -9.12
C LEU A 30 1.41 17.30 -10.40
N ILE A 31 2.70 17.65 -10.32
CA ILE A 31 3.51 18.02 -11.48
C ILE A 31 3.65 16.83 -12.44
N GLY A 32 3.97 15.64 -11.90
CA GLY A 32 4.19 14.43 -12.68
C GLY A 32 2.91 13.85 -13.30
N ASN A 33 1.74 14.12 -12.71
CA ASN A 33 0.46 13.56 -13.18
C ASN A 33 -0.61 14.64 -13.30
N PRO A 34 -0.83 15.18 -14.52
CA PRO A 34 -1.82 16.24 -14.77
C PRO A 34 -3.27 15.87 -14.48
N ALA A 35 -3.59 14.58 -14.40
CA ALA A 35 -4.94 14.10 -14.10
C ALA A 35 -5.26 14.10 -12.60
N LEU A 36 -4.30 14.44 -11.72
CA LEU A 36 -4.51 14.48 -10.27
C LEU A 36 -5.07 15.81 -9.79
N PHE A 37 -5.98 15.71 -8.83
CA PHE A 37 -6.37 16.75 -7.89
C PHE A 37 -6.13 16.24 -6.47
N LEU A 38 -5.43 17.01 -5.61
CA LEU A 38 -5.11 16.59 -4.25
C LEU A 38 -5.79 17.50 -3.21
N HIS A 39 -6.46 16.88 -2.25
CA HIS A 39 -6.92 17.52 -1.01
C HIS A 39 -5.82 17.30 0.04
N LEU A 40 -5.06 18.34 0.34
CA LEU A 40 -3.91 18.31 1.25
C LEU A 40 -4.38 18.61 2.67
N CYS A 41 -4.36 17.63 3.57
CA CYS A 41 -4.84 17.74 4.94
C CYS A 41 -3.65 17.90 5.90
N GLY A 42 -3.59 19.02 6.63
CA GLY A 42 -2.50 19.35 7.57
C GLY A 42 -2.58 20.79 8.06
N HIS A 43 -1.44 21.37 8.44
CA HIS A 43 -1.36 22.77 8.86
C HIS A 43 -1.43 23.71 7.64
N ALA A 44 -2.48 24.51 7.56
CA ALA A 44 -2.76 25.35 6.38
C ALA A 44 -1.64 26.34 6.03
N ASP A 45 -0.97 26.90 7.00
CA ASP A 45 0.16 27.82 6.82
C ASP A 45 1.39 27.12 6.23
N VAL A 46 1.74 25.94 6.74
CA VAL A 46 2.85 25.10 6.24
C VAL A 46 2.57 24.68 4.79
N LEU A 47 1.38 24.14 4.52
CA LEU A 47 1.00 23.66 3.20
C LEU A 47 0.96 24.80 2.17
N SER A 48 0.45 25.98 2.56
CA SER A 48 0.43 27.16 1.69
C SER A 48 1.84 27.64 1.35
N ALA A 49 2.77 27.64 2.31
CA ALA A 49 4.15 28.04 2.07
C ALA A 49 4.85 27.09 1.07
N VAL A 50 4.73 25.76 1.27
CA VAL A 50 5.36 24.76 0.42
C VAL A 50 4.79 24.77 -1.01
N THR A 51 3.47 24.86 -1.16
CA THR A 51 2.83 24.88 -2.49
C THR A 51 3.17 26.16 -3.26
N ALA A 52 3.33 27.29 -2.59
CA ALA A 52 3.78 28.54 -3.21
C ALA A 52 5.25 28.49 -3.66
N GLU A 53 6.11 27.77 -2.92
CA GLU A 53 7.56 27.67 -3.21
C GLU A 53 7.84 26.82 -4.46
N ILE A 54 7.15 25.68 -4.66
CA ILE A 54 7.61 24.62 -5.58
C ILE A 54 6.93 24.67 -6.95
N GLY A 55 5.95 25.52 -7.23
CA GLY A 55 5.36 25.48 -8.57
C GLY A 55 3.90 25.88 -8.63
N ALA A 56 3.58 26.95 -7.98
CA ALA A 56 2.21 27.49 -7.92
C ALA A 56 1.53 27.59 -9.30
N ALA A 57 2.27 27.88 -10.37
CA ALA A 57 1.71 28.01 -11.72
C ALA A 57 1.38 26.64 -12.36
N GLU A 58 2.23 25.62 -12.13
CA GLU A 58 2.07 24.28 -12.75
C GLU A 58 0.95 23.47 -12.12
N ILE A 59 0.67 23.71 -10.82
CA ILE A 59 -0.35 22.98 -10.05
C ILE A 59 -1.62 23.81 -9.79
N ALA A 60 -1.69 25.03 -10.31
CA ALA A 60 -2.81 25.94 -10.06
C ALA A 60 -4.17 25.30 -10.38
N GLY A 61 -5.11 25.38 -9.44
CA GLY A 61 -6.45 24.80 -9.56
C GLY A 61 -6.51 23.27 -9.47
N ARG A 62 -5.41 22.61 -9.09
CA ARG A 62 -5.36 21.13 -8.95
C ARG A 62 -5.10 20.66 -7.52
N TYR A 63 -5.22 21.53 -6.56
CA TYR A 63 -5.18 21.15 -5.14
C TYR A 63 -6.10 22.05 -4.31
N GLU A 64 -6.43 21.57 -3.15
CA GLU A 64 -7.12 22.28 -2.07
C GLU A 64 -6.42 21.99 -0.76
N ILE A 65 -6.27 23.01 0.09
CA ILE A 65 -5.73 22.86 1.44
C ILE A 65 -6.89 22.71 2.42
N VAL A 66 -6.84 21.65 3.23
CA VAL A 66 -7.80 21.35 4.27
C VAL A 66 -7.10 21.52 5.62
N ASP A 67 -7.44 22.59 6.33
CA ASP A 67 -6.86 22.86 7.65
C ASP A 67 -7.32 21.83 8.68
N ALA A 68 -6.40 20.93 9.05
CA ALA A 68 -6.62 19.87 10.02
C ALA A 68 -5.30 19.61 10.77
N PRO A 69 -4.96 20.46 11.76
CA PRO A 69 -3.60 20.59 12.30
C PRO A 69 -3.23 19.51 13.34
N VAL A 70 -4.06 18.46 13.50
CA VAL A 70 -3.81 17.44 14.51
C VAL A 70 -3.39 16.12 13.91
N ALA A 71 -2.24 15.61 14.32
CA ALA A 71 -1.79 14.26 14.04
C ALA A 71 -2.40 13.26 15.03
N LEU A 72 -2.89 12.12 14.54
CA LEU A 72 -3.26 11.00 15.43
C LEU A 72 -2.01 10.23 15.84
N SER A 73 -1.80 10.10 17.16
CA SER A 73 -0.64 9.41 17.71
C SER A 73 -0.88 7.90 17.85
N ASN A 74 0.23 7.13 17.91
CA ASN A 74 0.19 5.70 18.22
C ASN A 74 -0.33 5.38 19.63
N ASN A 75 -0.31 6.35 20.55
CA ASN A 75 -0.71 6.20 21.95
C ASN A 75 -2.18 6.60 22.20
N GLU A 76 -2.84 7.18 21.22
CA GLU A 76 -4.26 7.54 21.30
C GLU A 76 -5.13 6.28 21.17
N ASP A 77 -6.23 6.21 21.93
CA ASP A 77 -7.21 5.16 21.75
C ASP A 77 -7.84 5.28 20.34
N PRO A 78 -7.59 4.33 19.46
CA PRO A 78 -8.09 4.43 18.07
C PRO A 78 -9.62 4.53 17.99
N MET A 79 -10.34 4.00 18.99
CA MET A 79 -11.81 4.06 19.05
C MET A 79 -12.35 5.46 19.41
N GLN A 80 -11.50 6.35 19.94
CA GLN A 80 -11.82 7.75 20.17
C GLN A 80 -11.26 8.64 19.04
N ALA A 81 -10.12 8.25 18.51
CA ALA A 81 -9.39 9.01 17.50
C ALA A 81 -10.22 9.30 16.23
N TYR A 82 -11.05 8.35 15.74
CA TYR A 82 -11.85 8.55 14.53
C TYR A 82 -12.92 9.65 14.65
N GLN A 83 -13.30 10.04 15.89
CA GLN A 83 -14.28 11.10 16.14
C GLN A 83 -13.71 12.51 16.03
N ARG A 84 -12.38 12.64 16.01
CA ARG A 84 -11.71 13.93 15.93
C ARG A 84 -11.96 14.60 14.59
N THR A 85 -12.54 15.80 14.63
CA THR A 85 -12.84 16.58 13.43
C THR A 85 -11.64 17.42 12.97
N ASP A 86 -10.69 17.67 13.87
CA ASP A 86 -9.49 18.45 13.69
C ASP A 86 -8.26 17.62 13.26
N ALA A 87 -8.40 16.28 13.21
CA ALA A 87 -7.30 15.40 12.81
C ALA A 87 -7.21 15.24 11.29
N SER A 88 -6.01 15.40 10.73
CA SER A 88 -5.72 15.35 9.29
C SER A 88 -6.15 14.01 8.65
N LEU A 89 -5.84 12.87 9.30
CA LEU A 89 -6.28 11.56 8.85
C LEU A 89 -7.81 11.46 8.78
N CYS A 90 -8.50 11.96 9.79
CA CYS A 90 -9.97 11.92 9.82
C CYS A 90 -10.59 12.84 8.76
N ALA A 91 -10.00 14.01 8.52
CA ALA A 91 -10.41 14.92 7.44
C ALA A 91 -10.25 14.24 6.07
N ALA A 92 -9.09 13.62 5.78
CA ALA A 92 -8.85 12.89 4.56
C ALA A 92 -9.84 11.72 4.36
N MET A 93 -10.14 10.96 5.41
CA MET A 93 -11.12 9.87 5.36
C MET A 93 -12.55 10.37 5.10
N ARG A 94 -12.96 11.52 5.68
CA ARG A 94 -14.28 12.12 5.43
C ARG A 94 -14.43 12.60 4.00
N LEU A 95 -13.43 13.28 3.44
CA LEU A 95 -13.42 13.68 2.02
C LEU A 95 -13.65 12.48 1.09
N ALA A 96 -13.01 11.36 1.40
CA ALA A 96 -13.22 10.14 0.62
C ALA A 96 -14.61 9.51 0.86
N HIS A 97 -15.11 9.52 2.10
CA HIS A 97 -16.44 9.03 2.44
C HIS A 97 -17.55 9.82 1.72
N GLU A 98 -17.45 11.12 1.70
CA GLU A 98 -18.38 12.07 1.08
C GLU A 98 -18.30 12.06 -0.46
N GLY A 99 -17.30 11.39 -1.02
CA GLY A 99 -17.12 11.27 -2.47
C GLY A 99 -16.31 12.40 -3.10
N ALA A 100 -15.78 13.34 -2.31
CA ALA A 100 -14.87 14.38 -2.79
C ALA A 100 -13.53 13.79 -3.23
N ALA A 101 -13.07 12.69 -2.59
CA ALA A 101 -11.87 11.95 -2.99
C ALA A 101 -12.17 10.49 -3.34
N GLY A 102 -11.46 9.95 -4.33
CA GLY A 102 -11.55 8.56 -4.76
C GLY A 102 -10.76 7.60 -3.87
N GLY A 103 -9.80 8.10 -3.09
CA GLY A 103 -8.97 7.33 -2.17
C GLY A 103 -8.15 8.22 -1.25
N VAL A 104 -7.47 7.60 -0.29
CA VAL A 104 -6.71 8.30 0.77
C VAL A 104 -5.25 7.84 0.78
N ILE A 105 -4.33 8.79 0.95
CA ILE A 105 -2.91 8.55 1.19
C ILE A 105 -2.61 9.00 2.62
N THR A 106 -1.89 8.18 3.38
CA THR A 106 -1.47 8.51 4.75
C THR A 106 -0.16 7.80 5.10
N CYS A 107 0.65 8.42 5.94
CA CYS A 107 1.82 7.81 6.57
C CYS A 107 1.65 7.65 8.09
N GLY A 108 0.44 7.87 8.58
CA GLY A 108 0.09 7.80 10.00
C GLY A 108 0.11 6.38 10.60
N ALA A 109 -0.18 6.30 11.89
CA ALA A 109 -0.17 5.09 12.71
C ALA A 109 -1.10 4.00 12.16
N THR A 110 -0.61 2.77 12.00
CA THR A 110 -1.39 1.66 11.40
C THR A 110 -2.70 1.40 12.13
N GLY A 111 -2.69 1.42 13.47
CA GLY A 111 -3.92 1.21 14.25
C GLY A 111 -4.98 2.30 14.01
N ALA A 112 -4.56 3.56 13.98
CA ALA A 112 -5.44 4.69 13.66
C ALA A 112 -6.00 4.58 12.24
N VAL A 113 -5.15 4.26 11.25
CA VAL A 113 -5.56 4.08 9.84
C VAL A 113 -6.60 2.97 9.71
N LEU A 114 -6.40 1.80 10.34
CA LEU A 114 -7.35 0.70 10.32
C LEU A 114 -8.71 1.09 10.91
N VAL A 115 -8.70 1.68 12.11
CA VAL A 115 -9.95 2.05 12.80
C VAL A 115 -10.68 3.17 12.08
N THR A 116 -9.99 4.26 11.70
CA THR A 116 -10.62 5.37 10.98
C THR A 116 -11.17 4.93 9.62
N SER A 117 -10.47 4.05 8.90
CA SER A 117 -10.97 3.49 7.65
C SER A 117 -12.25 2.67 7.85
N ILE A 118 -12.32 1.84 8.89
CA ILE A 118 -13.51 1.04 9.18
C ILE A 118 -14.68 1.92 9.63
N MET A 119 -14.41 2.88 10.50
CA MET A 119 -15.45 3.69 11.15
C MET A 119 -15.97 4.81 10.25
N ILE A 120 -15.11 5.42 9.44
CA ILE A 120 -15.48 6.54 8.56
C ILE A 120 -15.84 6.05 7.16
N LEU A 121 -14.95 5.29 6.49
CA LEU A 121 -15.22 4.83 5.11
C LEU A 121 -16.22 3.67 5.09
N GLY A 122 -16.18 2.82 6.11
CA GLY A 122 -16.96 1.59 6.16
C GLY A 122 -16.32 0.44 5.37
N LYS A 123 -16.74 -0.79 5.72
CA LYS A 123 -16.28 -2.03 5.08
C LYS A 123 -17.10 -2.35 3.83
N LEU A 124 -16.50 -3.02 2.88
CA LEU A 124 -17.22 -3.74 1.84
C LEU A 124 -17.98 -4.94 2.46
N PRO A 125 -19.19 -5.27 1.99
CA PRO A 125 -19.95 -6.39 2.51
C PRO A 125 -19.15 -7.70 2.46
N ARG A 126 -19.25 -8.52 3.51
CA ARG A 126 -18.60 -9.83 3.63
C ARG A 126 -17.06 -9.81 3.63
N LEU A 127 -16.41 -8.65 3.50
CA LEU A 127 -14.96 -8.53 3.53
C LEU A 127 -14.46 -8.08 4.90
N ARG A 128 -13.28 -8.55 5.26
CA ARG A 128 -12.45 -7.96 6.31
C ARG A 128 -11.41 -7.05 5.67
N PRO A 129 -11.11 -5.89 6.25
CA PRO A 129 -9.98 -5.09 5.81
C PRO A 129 -8.69 -5.88 5.96
N ILE A 130 -7.85 -5.82 4.93
CA ILE A 130 -6.52 -6.45 4.87
C ILE A 130 -5.48 -5.44 4.42
N LEU A 131 -4.23 -5.64 4.85
CA LEU A 131 -3.09 -4.91 4.33
C LEU A 131 -2.43 -5.74 3.23
N ALA A 132 -2.37 -5.18 2.03
CA ALA A 132 -1.69 -5.76 0.90
C ALA A 132 -0.43 -4.96 0.56
N VAL A 133 0.67 -5.62 0.27
CA VAL A 133 1.92 -4.98 -0.14
C VAL A 133 2.29 -5.48 -1.53
N GLU A 134 2.49 -4.54 -2.45
CA GLU A 134 3.06 -4.86 -3.75
C GLU A 134 4.58 -4.97 -3.61
N LEU A 135 5.11 -6.08 -4.04
CA LEU A 135 6.54 -6.36 -4.14
C LEU A 135 6.91 -6.48 -5.62
N THR A 136 8.19 -6.33 -5.93
CA THR A 136 8.70 -6.51 -7.28
C THR A 136 9.70 -7.65 -7.28
N ASN A 137 9.50 -8.65 -8.14
CA ASN A 137 10.45 -9.74 -8.29
C ASN A 137 11.75 -9.27 -9.01
N PRO A 138 12.83 -10.07 -9.03
CA PRO A 138 14.06 -9.70 -9.73
C PRO A 138 13.91 -9.42 -11.24
N ALA A 139 12.87 -9.96 -11.89
CA ALA A 139 12.59 -9.69 -13.30
C ALA A 139 11.86 -8.36 -13.53
N GLY A 140 11.35 -7.73 -12.46
CA GLY A 140 10.60 -6.47 -12.54
C GLY A 140 9.08 -6.65 -12.53
N ASP A 141 8.58 -7.90 -12.40
CA ASP A 141 7.14 -8.16 -12.39
C ASP A 141 6.56 -7.87 -10.99
N PRO A 142 5.35 -7.32 -10.92
CA PRO A 142 4.67 -7.08 -9.66
C PRO A 142 4.15 -8.38 -9.02
N LEU A 143 4.23 -8.45 -7.70
CA LEU A 143 3.69 -9.50 -6.84
C LEU A 143 2.93 -8.86 -5.70
N LEU A 144 1.70 -9.27 -5.45
CA LEU A 144 0.92 -8.82 -4.30
C LEU A 144 0.98 -9.83 -3.15
N LEU A 145 1.47 -9.42 -2.01
CA LEU A 145 1.44 -10.18 -0.76
C LEU A 145 0.30 -9.67 0.12
N LEU A 146 -0.57 -10.54 0.62
CA LEU A 146 -1.71 -10.22 1.47
C LEU A 146 -2.15 -11.43 2.32
N ASP A 147 -2.52 -11.30 3.59
CA ASP A 147 -2.52 -10.12 4.44
C ASP A 147 -1.14 -9.84 5.04
N CYS A 148 -0.79 -8.58 5.24
CA CYS A 148 0.51 -8.17 5.81
C CYS A 148 0.38 -7.50 7.19
N GLY A 149 -0.66 -7.86 7.98
CA GLY A 149 -0.72 -7.40 9.36
C GLY A 149 -2.06 -6.84 9.87
N ALA A 150 -3.13 -6.84 9.06
CA ALA A 150 -4.44 -6.40 9.53
C ALA A 150 -5.18 -7.50 10.33
N ASN A 151 -5.00 -8.79 9.98
CA ASN A 151 -5.63 -9.93 10.63
C ASN A 151 -4.56 -10.94 11.02
N ILE A 152 -4.09 -10.86 12.26
CA ILE A 152 -2.98 -11.69 12.76
C ILE A 152 -3.34 -13.19 12.77
N ASP A 153 -4.59 -13.53 13.10
CA ASP A 153 -5.10 -14.89 13.09
C ASP A 153 -6.34 -14.93 12.18
N SER A 154 -6.22 -15.61 11.04
CA SER A 154 -7.27 -15.68 10.03
C SER A 154 -7.90 -17.06 9.98
N ARG A 155 -9.24 -17.11 10.09
CA ARG A 155 -10.00 -18.33 9.85
C ARG A 155 -9.90 -18.73 8.37
N PRO A 156 -9.91 -20.06 8.06
CA PRO A 156 -9.79 -20.54 6.68
C PRO A 156 -10.76 -19.92 5.69
N GLU A 157 -11.99 -19.62 6.13
CA GLU A 157 -13.05 -19.07 5.30
C GLU A 157 -12.76 -17.64 4.79
N LEU A 158 -11.78 -16.95 5.37
CA LEU A 158 -11.39 -15.60 4.94
C LEU A 158 -10.44 -15.61 3.75
N TYR A 159 -9.67 -16.69 3.55
CA TYR A 159 -8.64 -16.73 2.49
C TYR A 159 -9.21 -16.61 1.07
N PRO A 160 -10.37 -17.21 0.71
CA PRO A 160 -10.99 -16.94 -0.58
C PRO A 160 -11.29 -15.46 -0.81
N ALA A 161 -11.78 -14.76 0.21
CA ALA A 161 -12.06 -13.33 0.11
C ALA A 161 -10.77 -12.51 -0.09
N PHE A 162 -9.67 -12.87 0.59
CA PHE A 162 -8.36 -12.26 0.39
C PHE A 162 -7.85 -12.50 -1.03
N ALA A 163 -7.97 -13.73 -1.52
CA ALA A 163 -7.59 -14.09 -2.87
C ALA A 163 -8.38 -13.32 -3.94
N HIS A 164 -9.68 -13.13 -3.76
CA HIS A 164 -10.51 -12.31 -4.64
C HIS A 164 -10.06 -10.85 -4.68
N LEU A 165 -9.68 -10.27 -3.52
CA LEU A 165 -9.11 -8.93 -3.47
C LEU A 165 -7.80 -8.84 -4.24
N GLY A 166 -6.94 -9.84 -4.10
CA GLY A 166 -5.67 -9.93 -4.82
C GLY A 166 -5.85 -10.10 -6.33
N ASP A 167 -6.76 -10.98 -6.76
CA ASP A 167 -7.11 -11.16 -8.19
C ASP A 167 -7.62 -9.85 -8.80
N ALA A 168 -8.56 -9.20 -8.13
CA ALA A 168 -9.11 -7.93 -8.60
C ALA A 168 -8.04 -6.83 -8.68
N TYR A 169 -7.12 -6.76 -7.72
CA TYR A 169 -6.01 -5.82 -7.73
C TYR A 169 -5.09 -6.07 -8.93
N MET A 170 -4.60 -7.30 -9.08
CA MET A 170 -3.67 -7.65 -10.17
C MET A 170 -4.30 -7.42 -11.54
N ARG A 171 -5.58 -7.73 -11.72
CA ARG A 171 -6.32 -7.40 -12.96
C ARG A 171 -6.43 -5.90 -13.17
N CYS A 172 -6.60 -5.14 -12.10
CA CYS A 172 -6.69 -3.68 -12.17
C CYS A 172 -5.38 -3.05 -12.65
N ILE A 173 -4.23 -3.64 -12.32
CA ILE A 173 -2.91 -3.16 -12.77
C ILE A 173 -2.43 -3.82 -14.08
N GLY A 174 -3.26 -4.62 -14.74
CA GLY A 174 -2.99 -5.14 -16.09
C GLY A 174 -2.68 -6.63 -16.20
N CYS A 175 -2.63 -7.39 -15.10
CA CYS A 175 -2.47 -8.85 -15.15
C CYS A 175 -3.81 -9.53 -15.47
N SER A 176 -3.97 -10.06 -16.67
CA SER A 176 -5.27 -10.61 -17.13
C SER A 176 -5.65 -11.93 -16.45
N SER A 177 -4.69 -12.73 -15.97
CA SER A 177 -4.92 -14.03 -15.35
C SER A 177 -3.95 -14.26 -14.19
N PRO A 178 -4.16 -13.57 -13.04
CA PRO A 178 -3.26 -13.67 -11.90
C PRO A 178 -3.14 -15.09 -11.36
N ARG A 179 -1.92 -15.51 -11.08
CA ARG A 179 -1.61 -16.81 -10.43
C ARG A 179 -1.64 -16.57 -8.92
N ILE A 180 -2.58 -17.22 -8.25
CA ILE A 180 -2.80 -17.07 -6.81
C ILE A 180 -2.22 -18.25 -6.08
N ALA A 181 -1.33 -18.02 -5.12
CA ALA A 181 -0.72 -19.05 -4.28
C ALA A 181 -1.07 -18.83 -2.80
N LEU A 182 -1.05 -19.90 -2.03
CA LEU A 182 -1.20 -19.88 -0.57
C LEU A 182 0.17 -20.08 0.08
N LEU A 183 0.57 -19.16 0.95
CA LEU A 183 1.82 -19.29 1.71
C LEU A 183 1.76 -20.50 2.65
N SER A 184 2.76 -21.35 2.57
CA SER A 184 2.86 -22.56 3.39
C SER A 184 4.33 -22.92 3.65
N ASN A 185 4.57 -23.89 4.52
CA ASN A 185 5.88 -24.44 4.82
C ASN A 185 6.31 -25.58 3.88
N GLY A 186 5.57 -25.82 2.79
CA GLY A 186 5.85 -26.79 1.76
C GLY A 186 4.86 -26.67 0.61
N ALA A 187 5.28 -27.08 -0.60
CA ALA A 187 4.50 -26.91 -1.83
C ALA A 187 3.32 -27.91 -1.96
N GLU A 188 3.35 -29.02 -1.22
CA GLU A 188 2.31 -30.03 -1.32
C GLU A 188 1.02 -29.59 -0.60
N ALA A 189 -0.15 -29.92 -1.14
CA ALA A 189 -1.47 -29.55 -0.59
C ALA A 189 -1.70 -29.94 0.89
N LYS A 190 -1.02 -30.99 1.34
CA LYS A 190 -1.10 -31.48 2.73
C LYS A 190 -0.19 -30.76 3.72
N LYS A 191 0.63 -29.82 3.28
CA LYS A 191 1.52 -29.00 4.13
C LYS A 191 0.79 -27.82 4.73
N GLY A 192 1.36 -27.30 5.81
CA GLY A 192 0.80 -26.18 6.58
C GLY A 192 0.12 -26.64 7.88
N CYS A 193 -0.24 -25.69 8.70
CA CYS A 193 -1.11 -25.91 9.86
C CYS A 193 -2.54 -26.25 9.38
N GLU A 194 -3.41 -26.64 10.32
CA GLU A 194 -4.79 -27.05 9.96
C GLU A 194 -5.56 -25.92 9.24
N ALA A 195 -5.36 -24.66 9.65
CA ALA A 195 -5.99 -23.52 8.98
C ALA A 195 -5.52 -23.38 7.52
N VAL A 196 -4.21 -23.56 7.25
CA VAL A 196 -3.64 -23.48 5.89
C VAL A 196 -4.15 -24.63 5.01
N LYS A 197 -4.23 -25.87 5.54
CA LYS A 197 -4.77 -27.02 4.80
C LYS A 197 -6.25 -26.82 4.44
N ALA A 198 -7.06 -26.32 5.38
CA ALA A 198 -8.46 -25.99 5.14
C ALA A 198 -8.60 -24.85 4.12
N ALA A 199 -7.79 -23.80 4.22
CA ALA A 199 -7.75 -22.70 3.26
C ALA A 199 -7.36 -23.17 1.85
N HIS A 200 -6.39 -24.11 1.72
CA HIS A 200 -6.01 -24.69 0.44
C HIS A 200 -7.22 -25.34 -0.26
N ALA A 201 -8.01 -26.14 0.47
CA ALA A 201 -9.20 -26.77 -0.09
C ALA A 201 -10.22 -25.73 -0.59
N LEU A 202 -10.49 -24.70 0.23
CA LEU A 202 -11.42 -23.64 -0.13
C LEU A 202 -10.94 -22.80 -1.34
N LEU A 203 -9.64 -22.54 -1.45
CA LEU A 203 -9.06 -21.81 -2.58
C LEU A 203 -9.10 -22.62 -3.88
N ALA A 204 -8.94 -23.94 -3.81
CA ALA A 204 -9.00 -24.82 -4.97
C ALA A 204 -10.40 -24.88 -5.62
N GLU A 205 -11.45 -24.56 -4.87
CA GLU A 205 -12.84 -24.52 -5.36
C GLU A 205 -13.22 -23.18 -6.03
N GLN A 206 -12.34 -22.16 -5.95
CA GLN A 206 -12.64 -20.84 -6.46
C GLN A 206 -12.42 -20.70 -7.97
N PRO A 207 -13.11 -19.76 -8.64
CA PRO A 207 -13.02 -19.58 -10.10
C PRO A 207 -11.75 -18.88 -10.59
N PHE A 208 -10.85 -18.44 -9.71
CA PHE A 208 -9.58 -17.83 -10.10
C PHE A 208 -8.47 -18.91 -10.31
N ARG A 209 -7.35 -18.48 -10.88
CA ARG A 209 -6.22 -19.37 -11.16
C ARG A 209 -5.41 -19.64 -9.88
N PHE A 210 -5.87 -20.59 -9.07
CA PHE A 210 -5.11 -21.07 -7.91
C PHE A 210 -3.98 -21.99 -8.37
N VAL A 211 -2.74 -21.72 -7.94
CA VAL A 211 -1.54 -22.51 -8.32
C VAL A 211 -1.02 -23.36 -7.16
N GLY A 212 -1.76 -23.46 -6.06
CA GLY A 212 -1.40 -24.28 -4.90
C GLY A 212 -0.60 -23.54 -3.83
N ASN A 213 0.10 -24.30 -2.99
CA ASN A 213 0.95 -23.76 -1.95
C ASN A 213 2.27 -23.22 -2.51
N ILE A 214 2.81 -22.20 -1.85
CA ILE A 214 4.14 -21.64 -2.13
C ILE A 214 4.95 -21.51 -0.84
N GLU A 215 6.24 -21.83 -0.91
CA GLU A 215 7.16 -21.58 0.19
C GLU A 215 7.74 -20.15 0.12
N ALA A 216 8.11 -19.61 1.29
CA ALA A 216 8.71 -18.29 1.40
C ALA A 216 9.96 -18.10 0.50
N THR A 217 10.76 -19.16 0.34
CA THR A 217 11.95 -19.19 -0.55
C THR A 217 11.63 -19.00 -2.03
N SER A 218 10.39 -19.20 -2.42
CA SER A 218 9.92 -19.09 -3.80
C SER A 218 9.09 -17.83 -4.04
N ALA A 219 8.80 -17.03 -3.00
CA ALA A 219 7.92 -15.86 -3.08
C ALA A 219 8.32 -14.88 -4.19
N LEU A 220 9.61 -14.58 -4.33
CA LEU A 220 10.11 -13.63 -5.34
C LEU A 220 10.59 -14.28 -6.65
N ARG A 221 10.27 -15.56 -6.90
CA ARG A 221 10.72 -16.27 -8.11
C ARG A 221 9.79 -16.12 -9.31
N GLY A 222 8.72 -15.30 -9.20
CA GLY A 222 7.79 -15.09 -10.31
C GLY A 222 6.90 -16.29 -10.62
N THR A 223 6.69 -17.21 -9.67
CA THR A 223 5.81 -18.36 -9.83
C THR A 223 4.36 -18.08 -9.46
N ALA A 224 4.12 -16.99 -8.72
CA ALA A 224 2.80 -16.47 -8.36
C ALA A 224 2.78 -14.95 -8.54
N ASP A 225 1.59 -14.39 -8.76
CA ASP A 225 1.34 -12.97 -8.89
C ASP A 225 0.64 -12.43 -7.62
N VAL A 226 -0.02 -13.33 -6.88
CA VAL A 226 -0.65 -13.06 -5.58
C VAL A 226 -0.25 -14.15 -4.60
N ILE A 227 0.24 -13.77 -3.43
CA ILE A 227 0.48 -14.69 -2.31
C ILE A 227 -0.48 -14.33 -1.17
N VAL A 228 -1.33 -15.30 -0.81
CA VAL A 228 -2.32 -15.15 0.25
C VAL A 228 -1.81 -15.83 1.52
N CYS A 229 -1.97 -15.13 2.65
CA CYS A 229 -1.62 -15.64 4.00
C CYS A 229 -2.45 -14.93 5.07
N ASP A 230 -2.29 -15.28 6.34
CA ASP A 230 -2.71 -14.44 7.44
C ASP A 230 -1.71 -13.30 7.68
N GLY A 231 -2.16 -12.28 8.44
CA GLY A 231 -1.36 -11.08 8.65
C GLY A 231 -0.09 -11.30 9.48
N PHE A 232 -0.03 -12.35 10.30
CA PHE A 232 1.18 -12.68 11.05
C PHE A 232 2.28 -13.22 10.13
N HIS A 233 1.97 -14.26 9.36
CA HIS A 233 2.92 -14.87 8.43
C HIS A 233 3.31 -13.91 7.30
N GLY A 234 2.35 -13.13 6.78
CA GLY A 234 2.63 -12.14 5.75
C GLY A 234 3.54 -11.03 6.23
N ASN A 235 3.33 -10.50 7.44
CA ASN A 235 4.21 -9.49 8.00
C ASN A 235 5.63 -10.04 8.27
N ILE A 236 5.74 -11.28 8.77
CA ILE A 236 7.04 -11.94 8.96
C ILE A 236 7.75 -12.11 7.61
N LEU A 237 7.06 -12.61 6.58
CA LEU A 237 7.64 -12.78 5.24
C LEU A 237 8.14 -11.46 4.68
N LEU A 238 7.30 -10.41 4.73
CA LEU A 238 7.65 -9.06 4.28
C LEU A 238 8.90 -8.54 4.97
N LYS A 239 8.92 -8.57 6.31
CA LYS A 239 10.06 -8.07 7.11
C LYS A 239 11.33 -8.91 6.94
N SER A 240 11.17 -10.22 6.68
CA SER A 240 12.30 -11.10 6.37
C SER A 240 12.91 -10.79 5.00
N ILE A 241 12.09 -10.52 3.99
CA ILE A 241 12.56 -10.10 2.66
C ILE A 241 13.34 -8.79 2.78
N GLU A 242 12.78 -7.77 3.43
CA GLU A 242 13.41 -6.47 3.64
C GLU A 242 14.74 -6.60 4.39
N GLY A 243 14.70 -7.25 5.56
CA GLY A 243 15.87 -7.38 6.41
C GLY A 243 16.99 -8.18 5.76
N SER A 244 16.67 -9.27 5.08
CA SER A 244 17.66 -10.10 4.38
C SER A 244 18.27 -9.39 3.18
N ALA A 245 17.46 -8.68 2.38
CA ALA A 245 17.95 -7.90 1.25
C ALA A 245 18.89 -6.77 1.72
N LYS A 246 18.50 -6.05 2.78
CA LYS A 246 19.35 -5.00 3.37
C LYS A 246 20.67 -5.56 3.86
N ALA A 247 20.66 -6.63 4.65
CA ALA A 247 21.88 -7.24 5.19
C ALA A 247 22.82 -7.72 4.08
N ALA A 248 22.29 -8.38 3.04
CA ALA A 248 23.08 -8.85 1.91
C ALA A 248 23.71 -7.68 1.11
N LEU A 249 22.94 -6.61 0.87
CA LEU A 249 23.44 -5.43 0.16
C LEU A 249 24.48 -4.66 0.97
N ASP A 250 24.33 -4.58 2.30
CA ASP A 250 25.32 -3.95 3.17
C ASP A 250 26.62 -4.75 3.18
N GLU A 251 26.57 -6.09 3.21
CA GLU A 251 27.76 -6.95 3.09
C GLU A 251 28.44 -6.79 1.73
N VAL A 252 27.69 -6.83 0.63
CA VAL A 252 28.23 -6.63 -0.73
C VAL A 252 28.91 -5.27 -0.84
N SER A 253 28.27 -4.20 -0.36
CA SER A 253 28.81 -2.84 -0.35
C SER A 253 30.14 -2.77 0.42
N ALA A 254 30.21 -3.36 1.62
CA ALA A 254 31.43 -3.39 2.44
C ALA A 254 32.57 -4.16 1.75
N ARG A 255 32.27 -5.30 1.09
CA ARG A 255 33.28 -6.08 0.35
C ARG A 255 33.80 -5.35 -0.89
N LEU A 256 32.93 -4.64 -1.62
CA LEU A 256 33.34 -3.82 -2.77
C LEU A 256 34.24 -2.67 -2.32
N SER A 257 33.90 -1.99 -1.22
CA SER A 257 34.76 -0.94 -0.63
C SER A 257 36.11 -1.50 -0.20
N ALA A 258 36.15 -2.62 0.52
CA ALA A 258 37.39 -3.26 0.94
C ALA A 258 38.30 -3.72 -0.24
N ALA A 259 37.69 -4.02 -1.40
CA ALA A 259 38.39 -4.39 -2.62
C ALA A 259 38.79 -3.18 -3.48
N GLY A 260 38.48 -1.94 -3.06
CA GLY A 260 38.74 -0.72 -3.84
C GLY A 260 37.91 -0.62 -5.13
N LEU A 261 36.76 -1.30 -5.20
CA LEU A 261 35.87 -1.33 -6.35
C LEU A 261 34.73 -0.30 -6.24
N GLU A 262 34.98 0.81 -5.58
CA GLU A 262 34.01 1.91 -5.46
C GLU A 262 33.97 2.73 -6.75
N SER A 263 32.76 2.88 -7.29
CA SER A 263 32.51 3.76 -8.43
C SER A 263 31.08 4.28 -8.40
N ALA A 264 30.81 5.37 -9.09
CA ALA A 264 29.43 5.90 -9.24
C ALA A 264 28.47 4.84 -9.83
N ALA A 265 28.95 4.03 -10.79
CA ALA A 265 28.15 2.97 -11.39
C ALA A 265 27.79 1.86 -10.38
N VAL A 266 28.75 1.46 -9.54
CA VAL A 266 28.49 0.47 -8.47
C VAL A 266 27.50 1.03 -7.44
N ALA A 267 27.66 2.28 -7.03
CA ALA A 267 26.73 2.95 -6.11
C ALA A 267 25.31 3.01 -6.68
N ASP A 268 25.15 3.33 -7.95
CA ASP A 268 23.84 3.38 -8.63
C ASP A 268 23.18 2.00 -8.73
N ILE A 269 23.95 0.95 -9.06
CA ILE A 269 23.46 -0.43 -9.08
C ILE A 269 22.96 -0.83 -7.68
N LEU A 270 23.75 -0.60 -6.63
CA LEU A 270 23.35 -0.93 -5.26
C LEU A 270 22.12 -0.15 -4.82
N ALA A 271 22.04 1.15 -5.14
CA ALA A 271 20.87 1.98 -4.85
C ALA A 271 19.61 1.47 -5.58
N THR A 272 19.75 1.06 -6.84
CA THR A 272 18.64 0.51 -7.64
C THR A 272 18.12 -0.80 -7.04
N VAL A 273 19.02 -1.69 -6.60
CA VAL A 273 18.62 -2.94 -5.94
C VAL A 273 18.00 -2.65 -4.58
N ARG A 274 18.54 -1.72 -3.78
CA ARG A 274 17.94 -1.32 -2.49
C ARG A 274 16.51 -0.83 -2.68
N ARG A 275 16.25 0.10 -3.61
CA ARG A 275 14.91 0.60 -3.90
C ARG A 275 13.92 -0.51 -4.24
N ARG A 276 14.34 -1.56 -4.94
CA ARG A 276 13.47 -2.69 -5.30
C ARG A 276 12.95 -3.46 -4.10
N TYR A 277 13.75 -3.61 -3.05
CA TYR A 277 13.39 -4.38 -1.86
C TYR A 277 12.91 -3.52 -0.69
N ASP A 278 12.89 -2.21 -0.85
CA ASP A 278 12.33 -1.28 0.13
C ASP A 278 10.90 -0.92 -0.25
N TYR A 279 9.93 -1.56 0.41
CA TYR A 279 8.51 -1.29 0.13
C TYR A 279 8.09 0.15 0.46
N ASN A 280 8.85 0.87 1.29
CA ASN A 280 8.59 2.28 1.55
C ASN A 280 8.77 3.13 0.28
N THR A 281 9.75 2.79 -0.55
CA THR A 281 9.96 3.45 -1.85
C THR A 281 8.97 2.99 -2.90
N GLN A 282 8.31 1.83 -2.72
CA GLN A 282 7.29 1.30 -3.63
C GLN A 282 5.87 1.77 -3.29
N GLY A 283 5.69 2.66 -2.31
CA GLY A 283 4.40 3.25 -1.98
C GLY A 283 3.67 2.62 -0.78
N GLY A 284 4.35 1.75 0.01
CA GLY A 284 3.79 1.23 1.25
C GLY A 284 2.71 0.15 1.06
N ALA A 285 1.79 0.04 2.02
CA ALA A 285 0.72 -0.95 2.03
C ALA A 285 -0.61 -0.37 1.55
N LEU A 286 -1.38 -1.17 0.84
CA LEU A 286 -2.74 -0.83 0.43
C LEU A 286 -3.73 -1.50 1.38
N LEU A 287 -4.60 -0.74 2.03
CA LEU A 287 -5.71 -1.25 2.81
C LEU A 287 -6.88 -1.56 1.88
N LEU A 288 -7.18 -2.83 1.75
CA LEU A 288 -8.26 -3.37 0.93
C LEU A 288 -9.46 -3.80 1.81
N GLY A 289 -10.63 -3.99 1.20
CA GLY A 289 -11.84 -4.43 1.91
C GLY A 289 -12.64 -3.31 2.56
N VAL A 290 -12.24 -2.05 2.34
CA VAL A 290 -12.98 -0.82 2.70
C VAL A 290 -13.57 -0.17 1.46
N ARG A 291 -14.55 0.74 1.63
CA ARG A 291 -15.31 1.33 0.52
C ARG A 291 -14.52 2.29 -0.37
N LYS A 292 -13.35 2.71 0.06
CA LYS A 292 -12.39 3.52 -0.72
C LYS A 292 -10.99 2.97 -0.47
N PRO A 293 -10.13 2.86 -1.48
CA PRO A 293 -8.78 2.37 -1.27
C PRO A 293 -7.95 3.37 -0.45
N VAL A 294 -7.14 2.87 0.47
CA VAL A 294 -6.27 3.67 1.33
C VAL A 294 -4.84 3.17 1.17
N MET A 295 -3.95 4.04 0.70
CA MET A 295 -2.51 3.78 0.67
C MET A 295 -1.89 4.23 1.98
N LYS A 296 -1.21 3.32 2.66
CA LYS A 296 -0.54 3.55 3.95
C LYS A 296 0.96 3.42 3.78
N GLY A 297 1.66 4.56 3.76
CA GLY A 297 3.13 4.61 3.81
C GLY A 297 3.68 4.27 5.19
N HIS A 298 4.97 4.06 5.30
CA HIS A 298 5.67 3.91 6.58
C HIS A 298 5.78 5.26 7.29
N GLY A 299 5.97 5.27 8.63
CA GLY A 299 6.22 6.51 9.38
C GLY A 299 7.42 7.30 8.88
N SER A 300 8.45 6.62 8.39
CA SER A 300 9.66 7.21 7.78
C SER A 300 9.56 7.40 6.26
N ALA A 301 8.35 7.35 5.67
CA ALA A 301 8.15 7.56 4.24
C ALA A 301 8.61 8.97 3.82
N THR A 302 9.25 9.05 2.66
CA THR A 302 9.70 10.31 2.06
C THR A 302 8.67 10.86 1.08
N GLY A 303 8.89 12.08 0.59
CA GLY A 303 8.06 12.64 -0.47
C GLY A 303 8.02 11.80 -1.75
N GLU A 304 9.05 10.96 -2.03
CA GLU A 304 9.03 10.01 -3.14
C GLU A 304 7.96 8.93 -2.95
N ALA A 305 7.78 8.45 -1.73
CA ALA A 305 6.71 7.49 -1.42
C ALA A 305 5.31 8.08 -1.67
N ILE A 306 5.10 9.37 -1.37
CA ILE A 306 3.83 10.06 -1.69
C ILE A 306 3.56 10.05 -3.19
N VAL A 307 4.58 10.30 -4.04
CA VAL A 307 4.43 10.25 -5.51
C VAL A 307 3.98 8.85 -5.95
N HIS A 308 4.67 7.80 -5.50
CA HIS A 308 4.30 6.42 -5.85
C HIS A 308 2.91 6.02 -5.36
N MET A 309 2.55 6.41 -4.13
CA MET A 309 1.19 6.16 -3.60
C MET A 309 0.12 6.87 -4.41
N ALA A 310 0.36 8.12 -4.82
CA ALA A 310 -0.58 8.90 -5.62
C ALA A 310 -0.79 8.27 -7.02
N ASP A 311 0.28 7.88 -7.69
CA ASP A 311 0.20 7.24 -9.00
C ASP A 311 -0.51 5.88 -8.93
N ARG A 312 -0.19 5.06 -7.92
CA ARG A 312 -0.84 3.76 -7.73
C ARG A 312 -2.33 3.93 -7.43
N LEU A 313 -2.67 4.83 -6.53
CA LEU A 313 -4.05 5.07 -6.15
C LEU A 313 -4.86 5.67 -7.30
N ALA A 314 -4.24 6.56 -8.09
CA ALA A 314 -4.85 7.09 -9.31
C ALA A 314 -5.17 5.99 -10.33
N LEU A 315 -4.25 5.03 -10.52
CA LEU A 315 -4.48 3.88 -11.40
C LEU A 315 -5.66 3.04 -10.91
N LEU A 316 -5.75 2.77 -9.61
CA LEU A 316 -6.85 2.01 -9.01
C LEU A 316 -8.19 2.72 -9.18
N CYS A 317 -8.24 4.04 -8.94
CA CYS A 317 -9.44 4.86 -9.13
C CYS A 317 -9.87 4.87 -10.62
N ARG A 318 -8.93 5.11 -11.54
CA ARG A 318 -9.19 5.11 -12.99
C ARG A 318 -9.76 3.78 -13.48
N ASN A 319 -9.26 2.68 -12.95
CA ASN A 319 -9.66 1.33 -13.33
C ASN A 319 -10.84 0.81 -12.50
N ARG A 320 -11.50 1.67 -11.69
CA ARG A 320 -12.70 1.36 -10.92
C ARG A 320 -12.52 0.12 -10.03
N PHE A 321 -11.41 0.09 -9.29
CA PHE A 321 -11.03 -1.07 -8.48
C PHE A 321 -12.11 -1.49 -7.48
N ILE A 322 -12.71 -0.56 -6.74
CA ILE A 322 -13.72 -0.86 -5.72
C ILE A 322 -14.98 -1.48 -6.33
N GLU A 323 -15.43 -0.97 -7.47
CA GLU A 323 -16.59 -1.51 -8.18
C GLU A 323 -16.33 -2.93 -8.67
N ARG A 324 -15.14 -3.21 -9.22
CA ARG A 324 -14.74 -4.56 -9.63
C ARG A 324 -14.72 -5.54 -8.47
N VAL A 325 -14.18 -5.13 -7.30
CA VAL A 325 -14.22 -5.94 -6.08
C VAL A 325 -15.65 -6.20 -5.66
N ALA A 326 -16.52 -5.19 -5.66
CA ALA A 326 -17.91 -5.33 -5.26
C ALA A 326 -18.71 -6.27 -6.20
N GLU A 327 -18.36 -6.35 -7.48
CA GLU A 327 -18.94 -7.28 -8.44
C GLU A 327 -18.50 -8.73 -8.21
N THR A 328 -17.25 -8.94 -7.77
CA THR A 328 -16.65 -10.28 -7.59
C THR A 328 -17.11 -10.95 -6.28
N VAL A 329 -17.48 -10.18 -5.25
CA VAL A 329 -17.79 -10.67 -3.90
C VAL A 329 -19.33 -10.76 -3.65
N ARG A 330 -20.14 -10.59 -4.70
CA ARG A 330 -21.59 -10.81 -4.65
C ARG A 330 -21.88 -12.30 -4.60
#